data_8a82a63e327fbff5378a560289178b87
#
_entry.id   8a82a63e327fbff5378a560289178b87
#
_cell.length_a   1.000
_cell.length_b   1.000
_cell.length_c   1.000
_cell.angle_alpha   90.00
_cell.angle_beta   90.00
_cell.angle_gamma   90.00
#
_symmetry.space_group_name_H-M   'P 1'
#
loop_
_entity.id
_entity.type
_entity.pdbx_description
1 polymer ?
#
loop_
_entity_poly.entity_id
_entity_poly.type
_entity_poly.pdbx_seq_one_letter_code
_entity_poly.pdbx_strand_id
1 'polypeptide(L)'
;MRPKTLIKYIKNFVLNNFTSQKVPYSAQIELTLRCNGKCSFCSIHSLPESLLGTDMNTEQIKYLIDELANLGVLALSFTGGEPTLRKDLPELIYHTGIVHNFMNGMATNGYLLPKLFKENKIEGLDYVLISLDYPTAELHNKMRGIKVFDKIIESIHLANKHNIKVIISTVVMKDNIHLMDDICQLAEKLGCSIEIYPCEDIIRDYPNKSYHIQDIHEMIPSISTWSNQIRLLRKKYHNILTDPISVEVVQKGFGGYPQYKQNILRCHVAEAYLFISHDGFISYPCKIHPIEKFNALKYPLSTIYNSHKVREIMKMHDNYRFCDNCRLGCAIASSIPTRWKTLYAKYVKGFIDGGLR
;
A
#
# COMPACT_ATOMS: atom_id res chain seq x y z
N MET A 1 -0.25 7.26 -17.33
CA MET A 1 0.00 5.80 -17.48
C MET A 1 0.61 5.57 -18.85
N ARG A 2 1.69 4.77 -18.92
CA ARG A 2 2.35 4.43 -20.21
C ARG A 2 1.38 3.65 -21.11
N PRO A 3 1.38 3.83 -22.46
CA PRO A 3 0.42 3.14 -23.35
C PRO A 3 0.39 1.61 -23.20
N LYS A 4 1.56 0.97 -23.08
CA LYS A 4 1.67 -0.48 -22.86
C LYS A 4 1.01 -0.92 -21.54
N THR A 5 1.15 -0.13 -20.48
CA THR A 5 0.52 -0.39 -19.18
C THR A 5 -1.00 -0.27 -19.26
N LEU A 6 -1.51 0.68 -20.04
CA LEU A 6 -2.95 0.85 -20.25
C LEU A 6 -3.55 -0.37 -20.98
N ILE A 7 -2.91 -0.83 -22.05
CA ILE A 7 -3.35 -2.02 -22.80
C ILE A 7 -3.39 -3.25 -21.86
N LYS A 8 -2.33 -3.44 -21.08
CA LYS A 8 -2.24 -4.55 -20.11
C LYS A 8 -3.32 -4.43 -19.02
N TYR A 9 -3.60 -3.21 -18.54
CA TYR A 9 -4.69 -2.96 -17.59
C TYR A 9 -6.05 -3.36 -18.18
N ILE A 10 -6.37 -2.93 -19.40
CA ILE A 10 -7.63 -3.27 -20.07
C ILE A 10 -7.76 -4.79 -20.23
N LYS A 11 -6.69 -5.46 -20.68
CA LYS A 11 -6.66 -6.93 -20.77
C LYS A 11 -6.96 -7.59 -19.42
N ASN A 12 -6.25 -7.20 -18.38
CA ASN A 12 -6.44 -7.77 -17.04
C ASN A 12 -7.84 -7.49 -16.49
N PHE A 13 -8.38 -6.28 -16.79
CA PHE A 13 -9.74 -5.91 -16.41
C PHE A 13 -10.79 -6.83 -17.06
N VAL A 14 -10.66 -7.09 -18.36
CA VAL A 14 -11.55 -8.01 -19.11
C VAL A 14 -11.44 -9.42 -18.53
N LEU A 15 -10.21 -9.95 -18.36
CA LEU A 15 -9.99 -11.29 -17.80
C LEU A 15 -10.63 -11.43 -16.41
N ASN A 16 -10.37 -10.50 -15.52
CA ASN A 16 -10.85 -10.58 -14.13
C ASN A 16 -12.37 -10.42 -13.96
N ASN A 17 -13.02 -9.71 -14.87
CA ASN A 17 -14.45 -9.40 -14.74
C ASN A 17 -15.37 -10.27 -15.61
N PHE A 18 -14.88 -10.78 -16.74
CA PHE A 18 -15.71 -11.43 -17.74
C PHE A 18 -15.29 -12.86 -18.09
N THR A 19 -14.23 -13.37 -17.45
CA THR A 19 -13.77 -14.75 -17.62
C THR A 19 -13.52 -15.45 -16.28
N SER A 20 -13.28 -16.77 -16.32
CA SER A 20 -12.85 -17.55 -15.15
C SER A 20 -11.38 -17.31 -14.77
N GLN A 21 -10.58 -16.77 -15.70
CA GLN A 21 -9.17 -16.48 -15.47
C GLN A 21 -9.03 -15.26 -14.56
N LYS A 22 -8.14 -15.37 -13.56
CA LYS A 22 -7.79 -14.26 -12.67
C LYS A 22 -6.32 -13.88 -12.86
N VAL A 23 -6.04 -12.59 -12.83
CA VAL A 23 -4.70 -12.03 -12.96
C VAL A 23 -4.54 -10.91 -11.92
N PRO A 24 -3.50 -10.92 -11.09
CA PRO A 24 -3.31 -9.85 -10.11
C PRO A 24 -2.95 -8.53 -10.81
N TYR A 25 -3.43 -7.43 -10.25
CA TYR A 25 -3.14 -6.09 -10.79
C TYR A 25 -1.85 -5.52 -10.25
N SER A 26 -1.61 -5.73 -8.96
CA SER A 26 -0.48 -5.13 -8.27
C SER A 26 0.18 -6.11 -7.33
N ALA A 27 1.45 -5.84 -7.05
CA ALA A 27 2.22 -6.54 -6.04
C ALA A 27 3.00 -5.56 -5.17
N GLN A 28 3.33 -6.01 -3.97
CA GLN A 28 4.25 -5.31 -3.09
C GLN A 28 5.28 -6.29 -2.55
N ILE A 29 6.55 -5.94 -2.63
CA ILE A 29 7.65 -6.73 -2.05
C ILE A 29 8.18 -5.97 -0.83
N GLU A 30 8.15 -6.63 0.32
CA GLU A 30 8.83 -6.18 1.52
C GLU A 30 10.33 -6.51 1.38
N LEU A 31 11.15 -5.50 1.12
CA LEU A 31 12.57 -5.72 0.78
C LEU A 31 13.43 -6.05 2.00
N THR A 32 13.05 -5.54 3.17
CA THR A 32 13.82 -5.69 4.41
C THR A 32 12.94 -5.38 5.61
N LEU A 33 13.26 -5.95 6.77
CA LEU A 33 12.69 -5.55 8.06
C LEU A 33 13.51 -4.46 8.77
N ARG A 34 14.70 -4.12 8.26
CA ARG A 34 15.54 -3.07 8.84
C ARG A 34 14.93 -1.71 8.58
N CYS A 35 14.93 -0.85 9.59
CA CYS A 35 14.46 0.52 9.50
C CYS A 35 15.33 1.44 10.36
N ASN A 36 15.60 2.64 9.88
CA ASN A 36 16.32 3.68 10.59
C ASN A 36 15.41 4.64 11.38
N GLY A 37 14.09 4.59 11.14
CA GLY A 37 13.08 5.32 11.92
C GLY A 37 12.60 4.49 13.11
N LYS A 38 12.03 5.11 14.14
CA LYS A 38 11.45 4.47 15.35
C LYS A 38 10.05 5.01 15.61
N CYS A 39 9.17 4.83 14.62
CA CYS A 39 7.80 5.35 14.67
C CYS A 39 7.03 4.70 15.82
N SER A 40 6.33 5.49 16.63
CA SER A 40 5.60 5.03 17.81
C SER A 40 4.48 4.02 17.51
N PHE A 41 3.92 4.03 16.29
CA PHE A 41 2.84 3.14 15.87
C PHE A 41 3.31 1.91 15.05
N CYS A 42 4.62 1.73 14.85
CA CYS A 42 5.13 0.68 13.96
C CYS A 42 5.70 -0.52 14.70
N SER A 43 5.13 -1.70 14.50
CA SER A 43 5.54 -2.96 15.14
C SER A 43 6.89 -3.52 14.68
N ILE A 44 7.52 -2.94 13.66
CA ILE A 44 8.85 -3.40 13.19
C ILE A 44 9.92 -3.33 14.29
N HIS A 45 9.82 -2.34 15.19
CA HIS A 45 10.79 -2.19 16.28
C HIS A 45 10.63 -3.20 17.42
N SER A 46 9.51 -3.91 17.45
CA SER A 46 9.26 -5.01 18.39
C SER A 46 9.86 -6.34 17.92
N LEU A 47 10.34 -6.39 16.66
CA LEU A 47 10.89 -7.61 16.08
C LEU A 47 12.27 -7.94 16.65
N PRO A 48 12.57 -9.24 16.91
CA PRO A 48 13.88 -9.65 17.37
C PRO A 48 14.93 -9.52 16.26
N GLU A 49 16.19 -9.31 16.67
CA GLU A 49 17.32 -9.18 15.73
C GLU A 49 17.49 -10.40 14.82
N SER A 50 17.11 -11.58 15.30
CA SER A 50 17.17 -12.82 14.52
C SER A 50 16.34 -12.79 13.22
N LEU A 51 15.32 -11.95 13.15
CA LEU A 51 14.52 -11.76 11.94
C LEU A 51 15.09 -10.70 10.99
N LEU A 52 15.95 -9.80 11.48
CA LEU A 52 16.50 -8.69 10.68
C LEU A 52 17.57 -9.12 9.66
N GLY A 53 17.98 -10.36 9.66
CA GLY A 53 19.01 -10.92 8.75
C GLY A 53 18.47 -11.91 7.72
N THR A 54 17.15 -12.11 7.66
CA THR A 54 16.51 -13.12 6.78
C THR A 54 16.02 -12.53 5.45
N ASP A 55 16.46 -11.32 5.11
CA ASP A 55 16.07 -10.64 3.88
C ASP A 55 16.54 -11.43 2.63
N MET A 56 15.70 -11.50 1.62
CA MET A 56 16.06 -12.03 0.30
C MET A 56 17.26 -11.28 -0.29
N ASN A 57 18.13 -12.00 -0.99
CA ASN A 57 19.20 -11.38 -1.76
C ASN A 57 18.67 -10.77 -3.09
N THR A 58 19.53 -10.04 -3.81
CA THR A 58 19.20 -9.33 -5.04
C THR A 58 18.63 -10.27 -6.11
N GLU A 59 19.26 -11.42 -6.33
CA GLU A 59 18.84 -12.38 -7.37
C GLU A 59 17.49 -13.04 -7.05
N GLN A 60 17.22 -13.32 -5.78
CA GLN A 60 15.93 -13.82 -5.33
C GLN A 60 14.81 -12.80 -5.58
N ILE A 61 15.08 -11.51 -5.32
CA ILE A 61 14.09 -10.46 -5.57
C ILE A 61 13.86 -10.25 -7.07
N LYS A 62 14.92 -10.26 -7.90
CA LYS A 62 14.80 -10.21 -9.37
C LYS A 62 13.99 -11.39 -9.91
N TYR A 63 14.26 -12.60 -9.45
CA TYR A 63 13.49 -13.78 -9.82
C TYR A 63 12.00 -13.57 -9.53
N LEU A 64 11.63 -13.02 -8.37
CA LEU A 64 10.24 -12.75 -8.04
C LEU A 64 9.64 -11.63 -8.90
N ILE A 65 10.43 -10.62 -9.28
CA ILE A 65 10.01 -9.57 -10.22
C ILE A 65 9.70 -10.18 -11.60
N ASP A 66 10.56 -11.09 -12.08
CA ASP A 66 10.36 -11.81 -13.34
C ASP A 66 9.06 -12.67 -13.30
N GLU A 67 8.86 -13.40 -12.20
CA GLU A 67 7.65 -14.21 -11.99
C GLU A 67 6.37 -13.35 -11.94
N LEU A 68 6.42 -12.18 -11.29
CA LEU A 68 5.31 -11.22 -11.27
C LEU A 68 5.01 -10.66 -12.67
N ALA A 69 6.06 -10.39 -13.46
CA ALA A 69 5.90 -9.95 -14.85
C ALA A 69 5.23 -11.02 -15.72
N ASN A 70 5.67 -12.28 -15.58
CA ASN A 70 5.09 -13.45 -16.27
C ASN A 70 3.64 -13.69 -15.85
N LEU A 71 3.32 -13.48 -14.58
CA LEU A 71 1.95 -13.60 -14.05
C LEU A 71 1.02 -12.48 -14.55
N GLY A 72 1.57 -11.41 -15.11
CA GLY A 72 0.78 -10.33 -15.70
C GLY A 72 0.53 -9.14 -14.77
N VAL A 73 1.21 -9.03 -13.64
CA VAL A 73 1.14 -7.89 -12.71
C VAL A 73 1.48 -6.58 -13.42
N LEU A 74 0.75 -5.50 -13.12
CA LEU A 74 0.90 -4.18 -13.76
C LEU A 74 1.76 -3.23 -12.95
N ALA A 75 1.55 -3.23 -11.64
CA ALA A 75 2.20 -2.32 -10.72
C ALA A 75 2.96 -3.10 -9.64
N LEU A 76 4.19 -2.67 -9.37
CA LEU A 76 4.99 -3.20 -8.29
C LEU A 76 5.47 -2.07 -7.38
N SER A 77 5.29 -2.23 -6.08
CA SER A 77 5.77 -1.29 -5.09
C SER A 77 6.72 -1.97 -4.11
N PHE A 78 7.83 -1.32 -3.82
CA PHE A 78 8.73 -1.74 -2.77
C PHE A 78 8.33 -1.15 -1.42
N THR A 79 8.44 -1.97 -0.38
CA THR A 79 8.17 -1.60 1.01
C THR A 79 9.13 -2.33 1.95
N GLY A 80 8.87 -2.26 3.24
CA GLY A 80 9.61 -2.98 4.26
C GLY A 80 9.64 -2.21 5.57
N GLY A 81 10.76 -2.30 6.27
CA GLY A 81 11.15 -1.29 7.23
C GLY A 81 11.44 0.01 6.49
N GLU A 82 12.65 0.11 5.94
CA GLU A 82 13.00 1.22 5.05
C GLU A 82 13.76 0.67 3.82
N PRO A 83 13.12 0.65 2.64
CA PRO A 83 13.73 0.10 1.42
C PRO A 83 15.03 0.77 1.01
N THR A 84 15.17 2.08 1.29
CA THR A 84 16.37 2.86 0.89
C THR A 84 17.64 2.47 1.66
N LEU A 85 17.52 1.63 2.69
CA LEU A 85 18.69 1.06 3.39
C LEU A 85 19.39 -0.05 2.58
N ARG A 86 18.72 -0.62 1.57
CA ARG A 86 19.32 -1.62 0.70
C ARG A 86 20.21 -0.97 -0.34
N LYS A 87 21.43 -1.47 -0.44
CA LYS A 87 22.44 -0.95 -1.40
C LYS A 87 22.09 -1.31 -2.85
N ASP A 88 21.40 -2.43 -3.07
CA ASP A 88 20.94 -2.94 -4.36
C ASP A 88 19.60 -2.37 -4.82
N LEU A 89 18.97 -1.50 -4.04
CA LEU A 89 17.69 -0.87 -4.39
C LEU A 89 17.69 -0.21 -5.78
N PRO A 90 18.73 0.54 -6.23
CA PRO A 90 18.75 1.11 -7.57
C PRO A 90 18.68 0.06 -8.68
N GLU A 91 19.34 -1.06 -8.50
CA GLU A 91 19.30 -2.19 -9.44
C GLU A 91 17.92 -2.83 -9.51
N LEU A 92 17.24 -2.98 -8.36
CA LEU A 92 15.89 -3.50 -8.29
C LEU A 92 14.88 -2.53 -8.92
N ILE A 93 15.03 -1.22 -8.71
CA ILE A 93 14.20 -0.18 -9.35
C ILE A 93 14.36 -0.27 -10.88
N TYR A 94 15.57 -0.35 -11.38
CA TYR A 94 15.88 -0.48 -12.81
C TYR A 94 15.25 -1.76 -13.40
N HIS A 95 15.49 -2.90 -12.76
CA HIS A 95 14.95 -4.19 -13.20
C HIS A 95 13.42 -4.17 -13.27
N THR A 96 12.77 -3.56 -12.28
CA THR A 96 11.29 -3.44 -12.24
C THR A 96 10.76 -2.48 -13.30
N GLY A 97 11.28 -1.26 -13.36
CA GLY A 97 10.70 -0.19 -14.17
C GLY A 97 11.17 -0.19 -15.62
N ILE A 98 12.43 -0.52 -15.89
CA ILE A 98 13.02 -0.48 -17.24
C ILE A 98 12.94 -1.84 -17.91
N VAL A 99 13.41 -2.91 -17.25
CA VAL A 99 13.41 -4.24 -17.87
C VAL A 99 11.99 -4.76 -18.06
N HIS A 100 11.17 -4.71 -17.01
CA HIS A 100 9.80 -5.28 -17.04
C HIS A 100 8.68 -4.26 -17.26
N ASN A 101 9.00 -2.96 -17.28
CA ASN A 101 8.04 -1.89 -17.54
C ASN A 101 6.81 -1.89 -16.61
N PHE A 102 7.00 -2.27 -15.34
CA PHE A 102 5.97 -2.08 -14.32
C PHE A 102 5.71 -0.59 -14.08
N MET A 103 4.51 -0.26 -13.62
CA MET A 103 4.31 0.98 -12.86
C MET A 103 4.98 0.78 -11.50
N ASN A 104 6.17 1.36 -11.34
CA ASN A 104 7.09 1.07 -10.26
C ASN A 104 7.06 2.14 -9.17
N GLY A 105 6.83 1.75 -7.94
CA GLY A 105 6.75 2.64 -6.80
C GLY A 105 7.50 2.16 -5.57
N MET A 106 7.59 3.03 -4.59
CA MET A 106 8.25 2.74 -3.33
C MET A 106 7.61 3.51 -2.18
N ALA A 107 7.37 2.83 -1.05
CA ALA A 107 7.02 3.48 0.21
C ALA A 107 8.30 3.71 1.04
N THR A 108 8.53 4.94 1.50
CA THR A 108 9.76 5.32 2.20
C THR A 108 9.51 6.37 3.28
N ASN A 109 10.33 6.37 4.31
CA ASN A 109 10.37 7.46 5.29
C ASN A 109 11.09 8.73 4.75
N GLY A 110 11.73 8.64 3.58
CA GLY A 110 12.37 9.77 2.91
C GLY A 110 13.80 10.09 3.37
N TYR A 111 14.35 9.41 4.39
CA TYR A 111 15.63 9.80 4.98
C TYR A 111 16.82 9.74 4.01
N LEU A 112 16.94 8.67 3.21
CA LEU A 112 18.00 8.49 2.22
C LEU A 112 17.59 8.88 0.80
N LEU A 113 16.33 9.23 0.59
CA LEU A 113 15.80 9.52 -0.74
C LEU A 113 16.49 10.69 -1.44
N PRO A 114 16.88 11.83 -0.77
CA PRO A 114 17.64 12.90 -1.42
C PRO A 114 18.97 12.41 -2.01
N LYS A 115 19.63 11.47 -1.35
CA LYS A 115 20.89 10.88 -1.85
C LYS A 115 20.66 10.11 -3.13
N LEU A 116 19.61 9.27 -3.19
CA LEU A 116 19.29 8.50 -4.39
C LEU A 116 18.99 9.41 -5.59
N PHE A 117 18.26 10.51 -5.39
CA PHE A 117 18.00 11.50 -6.42
C PHE A 117 19.26 12.20 -6.92
N LYS A 118 20.13 12.67 -5.99
CA LYS A 118 21.38 13.36 -6.33
C LYS A 118 22.37 12.46 -7.07
N GLU A 119 22.37 11.17 -6.76
CA GLU A 119 23.20 10.16 -7.42
C GLU A 119 22.56 9.58 -8.69
N ASN A 120 21.38 10.08 -9.10
CA ASN A 120 20.58 9.60 -10.23
C ASN A 120 20.29 8.07 -10.19
N LYS A 121 20.12 7.53 -8.98
CA LYS A 121 19.87 6.11 -8.72
C LYS A 121 18.37 5.77 -8.63
N ILE A 122 17.58 6.37 -9.53
CA ILE A 122 16.11 6.30 -9.50
C ILE A 122 15.51 5.94 -10.87
N GLU A 123 16.35 5.54 -11.83
CA GLU A 123 15.89 5.18 -13.17
C GLU A 123 14.92 4.00 -13.14
N GLY A 124 13.73 4.19 -13.70
CA GLY A 124 12.66 3.20 -13.66
C GLY A 124 11.65 3.41 -12.51
N LEU A 125 11.84 4.39 -11.64
CA LEU A 125 10.88 4.75 -10.60
C LEU A 125 9.82 5.72 -11.15
N ASP A 126 8.54 5.41 -10.97
CA ASP A 126 7.44 6.26 -11.43
C ASP A 126 6.85 7.13 -10.31
N TYR A 127 6.82 6.60 -9.09
CA TYR A 127 6.26 7.33 -7.95
C TYR A 127 6.89 6.91 -6.62
N VAL A 128 6.78 7.79 -5.64
CA VAL A 128 7.15 7.52 -4.25
C VAL A 128 5.99 7.85 -3.31
N LEU A 129 5.73 6.95 -2.35
CA LEU A 129 4.88 7.24 -1.21
C LEU A 129 5.80 7.67 -0.07
N ILE A 130 5.77 8.95 0.27
CA ILE A 130 6.61 9.50 1.35
C ILE A 130 5.75 9.65 2.60
N SER A 131 6.22 9.06 3.68
CA SER A 131 5.55 9.15 4.97
C SER A 131 5.66 10.55 5.57
N LEU A 132 4.54 11.24 5.77
CA LEU A 132 4.48 12.56 6.43
C LEU A 132 3.19 12.67 7.25
N ASP A 133 3.30 12.64 8.59
CA ASP A 133 2.14 12.56 9.49
C ASP A 133 1.88 13.84 10.28
N TYR A 134 2.82 14.80 10.25
CA TYR A 134 2.69 16.09 10.92
C TYR A 134 3.20 17.23 10.04
N PRO A 135 2.61 18.42 10.13
CA PRO A 135 2.96 19.55 9.25
C PRO A 135 4.25 20.26 9.65
N THR A 136 4.86 19.92 10.80
CA THR A 136 6.07 20.56 11.31
C THR A 136 7.19 19.56 11.58
N ALA A 137 8.43 20.03 11.45
CA ALA A 137 9.64 19.22 11.70
C ALA A 137 9.69 18.68 13.13
N GLU A 138 9.33 19.49 14.12
CA GLU A 138 9.38 19.09 15.53
C GLU A 138 8.49 17.88 15.80
N LEU A 139 7.21 17.98 15.44
CA LEU A 139 6.22 16.91 15.70
C LEU A 139 6.50 15.66 14.86
N HIS A 140 6.81 15.85 13.57
CA HIS A 140 7.06 14.73 12.68
C HIS A 140 8.32 13.94 13.06
N ASN A 141 9.42 14.64 13.33
CA ASN A 141 10.69 14.01 13.73
C ASN A 141 10.57 13.29 15.08
N LYS A 142 9.84 13.88 16.04
CA LYS A 142 9.56 13.25 17.35
C LYS A 142 8.82 11.92 17.17
N MET A 143 7.72 11.94 16.42
CA MET A 143 6.89 10.74 16.20
C MET A 143 7.64 9.65 15.41
N ARG A 144 8.43 10.03 14.40
CA ARG A 144 9.23 9.10 13.58
C ARG A 144 10.52 8.64 14.26
N GLY A 145 10.91 9.27 15.38
CA GLY A 145 12.15 8.95 16.11
C GLY A 145 13.43 9.20 15.31
N ILE A 146 13.35 10.05 14.28
CA ILE A 146 14.47 10.40 13.37
C ILE A 146 14.26 11.80 12.79
N LYS A 147 15.34 12.58 12.63
CA LYS A 147 15.30 13.89 11.98
C LYS A 147 15.19 13.73 10.46
N VAL A 148 13.96 13.76 9.93
CA VAL A 148 13.67 13.43 8.54
C VAL A 148 12.85 14.47 7.79
N PHE A 149 12.13 15.36 8.47
CA PHE A 149 11.21 16.31 7.85
C PHE A 149 11.87 17.14 6.73
N ASP A 150 13.02 17.76 6.98
CA ASP A 150 13.71 18.58 5.98
C ASP A 150 14.17 17.76 4.77
N LYS A 151 14.55 16.48 5.00
CA LYS A 151 14.89 15.54 3.93
C LYS A 151 13.68 15.14 3.10
N ILE A 152 12.49 15.06 3.69
CA ILE A 152 11.24 14.86 2.97
C ILE A 152 10.98 16.04 2.04
N ILE A 153 11.06 17.26 2.54
CA ILE A 153 10.87 18.48 1.74
C ILE A 153 11.88 18.53 0.58
N GLU A 154 13.16 18.26 0.87
CA GLU A 154 14.19 18.17 -0.16
C GLU A 154 13.88 17.09 -1.20
N SER A 155 13.42 15.92 -0.76
CA SER A 155 13.06 14.80 -1.65
C SER A 155 11.92 15.17 -2.59
N ILE A 156 10.91 15.87 -2.11
CA ILE A 156 9.78 16.33 -2.92
C ILE A 156 10.26 17.27 -4.03
N HIS A 157 11.11 18.23 -3.69
CA HIS A 157 11.67 19.14 -4.69
C HIS A 157 12.53 18.41 -5.73
N LEU A 158 13.31 17.42 -5.31
CA LEU A 158 14.12 16.61 -6.23
C LEU A 158 13.24 15.70 -7.10
N ALA A 159 12.21 15.06 -6.53
CA ALA A 159 11.28 14.23 -7.28
C ALA A 159 10.57 15.02 -8.40
N ASN A 160 10.14 16.24 -8.12
CA ASN A 160 9.55 17.14 -9.10
C ASN A 160 10.50 17.43 -10.28
N LYS A 161 11.81 17.65 -10.00
CA LYS A 161 12.84 17.84 -11.04
C LYS A 161 13.03 16.60 -11.93
N HIS A 162 12.84 15.41 -11.37
CA HIS A 162 12.95 14.14 -12.09
C HIS A 162 11.62 13.64 -12.68
N ASN A 163 10.53 14.43 -12.59
CA ASN A 163 9.19 14.03 -13.00
C ASN A 163 8.67 12.75 -12.33
N ILE A 164 9.11 12.48 -11.09
CA ILE A 164 8.64 11.36 -10.28
C ILE A 164 7.48 11.87 -9.42
N LYS A 165 6.35 11.17 -9.50
CA LYS A 165 5.15 11.53 -8.74
C LYS A 165 5.37 11.29 -7.25
N VAL A 166 5.08 12.31 -6.43
CA VAL A 166 5.07 12.16 -4.97
C VAL A 166 3.64 12.01 -4.47
N ILE A 167 3.44 11.01 -3.63
CA ILE A 167 2.22 10.83 -2.84
C ILE A 167 2.63 10.88 -1.37
N ILE A 168 2.14 11.87 -0.65
CA ILE A 168 2.29 11.91 0.80
C ILE A 168 1.37 10.85 1.40
N SER A 169 1.91 9.97 2.23
CA SER A 169 1.15 8.94 2.95
C SER A 169 1.10 9.30 4.43
N THR A 170 -0.10 9.60 4.91
CA THR A 170 -0.33 10.07 6.28
C THR A 170 -1.11 9.04 7.08
N VAL A 171 -0.52 8.63 8.20
CA VAL A 171 -1.19 7.83 9.24
C VAL A 171 -1.82 8.76 10.26
N VAL A 172 -3.16 8.70 10.36
CA VAL A 172 -3.92 9.54 11.29
C VAL A 172 -4.03 8.84 12.63
N MET A 173 -3.62 9.55 13.66
CA MET A 173 -3.69 9.14 15.08
C MET A 173 -4.57 10.11 15.86
N LYS A 174 -4.91 9.78 17.11
CA LYS A 174 -5.67 10.69 17.99
C LYS A 174 -5.01 12.05 18.17
N ASP A 175 -3.68 12.07 18.22
CA ASP A 175 -2.89 13.27 18.51
C ASP A 175 -2.59 14.13 17.28
N ASN A 176 -2.79 13.62 16.04
CA ASN A 176 -2.58 14.40 14.83
C ASN A 176 -3.85 14.67 14.00
N ILE A 177 -4.98 14.05 14.34
CA ILE A 177 -6.22 14.18 13.56
C ILE A 177 -6.65 15.66 13.40
N HIS A 178 -6.42 16.50 14.40
CA HIS A 178 -6.76 17.92 14.36
C HIS A 178 -5.85 18.74 13.45
N LEU A 179 -4.69 18.19 13.02
CA LEU A 179 -3.71 18.83 12.14
C LEU A 179 -3.88 18.44 10.66
N MET A 180 -4.92 17.66 10.31
CA MET A 180 -5.10 17.16 8.94
C MET A 180 -5.28 18.27 7.91
N ASP A 181 -5.90 19.39 8.27
CA ASP A 181 -6.04 20.54 7.39
C ASP A 181 -4.66 21.13 7.05
N ASP A 182 -3.80 21.30 8.05
CA ASP A 182 -2.44 21.82 7.86
C ASP A 182 -1.57 20.90 7.01
N ILE A 183 -1.71 19.58 7.16
CA ILE A 183 -0.98 18.59 6.34
C ILE A 183 -1.48 18.64 4.89
N CYS A 184 -2.80 18.73 4.66
CA CYS A 184 -3.36 18.85 3.32
C CYS A 184 -2.89 20.16 2.65
N GLN A 185 -2.86 21.26 3.38
CA GLN A 185 -2.35 22.55 2.90
C GLN A 185 -0.86 22.45 2.55
N LEU A 186 -0.06 21.78 3.38
CA LEU A 186 1.36 21.55 3.09
C LEU A 186 1.54 20.71 1.83
N ALA A 187 0.78 19.61 1.69
CA ALA A 187 0.80 18.75 0.50
C ALA A 187 0.46 19.55 -0.78
N GLU A 188 -0.57 20.39 -0.72
CA GLU A 188 -0.97 21.25 -1.83
C GLU A 188 0.12 22.25 -2.21
N LYS A 189 0.72 22.94 -1.22
CA LYS A 189 1.84 23.89 -1.43
C LYS A 189 3.06 23.21 -2.07
N LEU A 190 3.29 21.93 -1.76
CA LEU A 190 4.39 21.14 -2.31
C LEU A 190 4.05 20.49 -3.67
N GLY A 191 2.83 20.67 -4.17
CA GLY A 191 2.37 20.07 -5.42
C GLY A 191 2.22 18.55 -5.35
N CYS A 192 1.98 17.99 -4.15
CA CYS A 192 1.86 16.57 -3.92
C CYS A 192 0.41 16.10 -3.84
N SER A 193 0.15 14.87 -4.29
CA SER A 193 -1.05 14.16 -3.87
C SER A 193 -0.87 13.63 -2.44
N ILE A 194 -1.99 13.40 -1.74
CA ILE A 194 -1.95 12.87 -0.37
C ILE A 194 -2.99 11.75 -0.20
N GLU A 195 -2.58 10.66 0.45
CA GLU A 195 -3.46 9.63 0.97
C GLU A 195 -3.47 9.68 2.49
N ILE A 196 -4.65 9.52 3.09
CA ILE A 196 -4.88 9.74 4.51
C ILE A 196 -5.68 8.56 5.05
N TYR A 197 -5.05 7.72 5.87
CA TYR A 197 -5.69 6.56 6.49
C TYR A 197 -5.54 6.59 8.01
N PRO A 198 -6.52 6.06 8.78
CA PRO A 198 -6.39 5.98 10.22
C PRO A 198 -5.30 4.98 10.61
N CYS A 199 -4.68 5.21 11.76
CA CYS A 199 -3.81 4.23 12.39
C CYS A 199 -4.59 2.94 12.67
N GLU A 200 -3.95 1.80 12.43
CA GLU A 200 -4.51 0.48 12.65
C GLU A 200 -3.51 -0.39 13.41
N ASP A 201 -4.01 -1.35 14.17
CA ASP A 201 -3.18 -2.37 14.80
C ASP A 201 -2.73 -3.38 13.73
N ILE A 202 -1.47 -3.29 13.33
CA ILE A 202 -0.85 -4.21 12.38
C ILE A 202 -0.04 -5.24 13.16
N ILE A 203 -0.65 -6.40 13.36
CA ILE A 203 -0.01 -7.55 14.00
C ILE A 203 0.91 -8.23 12.98
N ARG A 204 2.13 -8.55 13.41
CA ARG A 204 3.08 -9.36 12.64
C ARG A 204 3.20 -10.74 13.26
N ASP A 205 2.60 -11.73 12.60
CA ASP A 205 2.57 -13.11 13.06
C ASP A 205 3.75 -13.93 12.51
N TYR A 206 4.51 -14.49 13.42
CA TYR A 206 5.55 -15.49 13.17
C TYR A 206 5.20 -16.81 13.86
N PRO A 207 5.80 -17.94 13.48
CA PRO A 207 5.36 -19.27 13.96
C PRO A 207 5.22 -19.44 15.48
N ASN A 208 6.00 -18.71 16.25
CA ASN A 208 6.05 -18.86 17.71
C ASN A 208 5.60 -17.62 18.48
N LYS A 209 5.33 -16.50 17.81
CA LYS A 209 5.00 -15.25 18.49
C LYS A 209 4.43 -14.21 17.54
N SER A 210 3.39 -13.51 18.00
CA SER A 210 2.87 -12.31 17.36
C SER A 210 3.54 -11.05 17.92
N TYR A 211 3.84 -10.10 17.04
CA TYR A 211 4.44 -8.81 17.39
C TYR A 211 3.47 -7.69 17.02
N HIS A 212 3.14 -6.86 17.98
CA HIS A 212 2.29 -5.69 17.81
C HIS A 212 2.78 -4.55 18.72
N ILE A 213 2.24 -3.38 18.57
CA ILE A 213 2.48 -2.26 19.49
C ILE A 213 1.57 -2.42 20.69
N GLN A 214 2.16 -2.45 21.89
CA GLN A 214 1.40 -2.38 23.12
C GLN A 214 0.63 -1.04 23.15
N ASP A 215 -0.62 -1.11 23.62
CA ASP A 215 -1.49 0.06 23.77
C ASP A 215 -1.77 0.85 22.46
N ILE A 216 -1.58 0.22 21.28
CA ILE A 216 -1.84 0.84 19.96
C ILE A 216 -3.27 1.41 19.89
N HIS A 217 -4.23 0.81 20.58
CA HIS A 217 -5.63 1.27 20.62
C HIS A 217 -5.78 2.69 21.19
N GLU A 218 -4.84 3.13 22.03
CA GLU A 218 -4.81 4.50 22.53
C GLU A 218 -4.46 5.51 21.44
N MET A 219 -3.76 5.07 20.40
CA MET A 219 -3.35 5.90 19.25
C MET A 219 -4.40 5.92 18.14
N ILE A 220 -5.26 4.90 18.04
CA ILE A 220 -6.25 4.79 16.97
C ILE A 220 -7.31 5.88 17.15
N PRO A 221 -7.56 6.73 16.12
CA PRO A 221 -8.55 7.80 16.21
C PRO A 221 -9.98 7.23 16.16
N SER A 222 -10.95 8.04 16.60
CA SER A 222 -12.35 7.75 16.33
C SER A 222 -12.58 7.69 14.81
N ILE A 223 -13.04 6.54 14.32
CA ILE A 223 -13.26 6.34 12.89
C ILE A 223 -14.37 7.25 12.35
N SER A 224 -15.39 7.54 13.16
CA SER A 224 -16.42 8.51 12.78
C SER A 224 -15.86 9.94 12.65
N THR A 225 -15.01 10.35 13.59
CA THR A 225 -14.32 11.64 13.52
C THR A 225 -13.43 11.73 12.28
N TRP A 226 -12.59 10.70 12.06
CA TRP A 226 -11.72 10.62 10.88
C TRP A 226 -12.54 10.72 9.58
N SER A 227 -13.60 9.91 9.42
CA SER A 227 -14.36 9.88 8.17
C SER A 227 -15.09 11.20 7.89
N ASN A 228 -15.62 11.86 8.92
CA ASN A 228 -16.25 13.17 8.78
C ASN A 228 -15.23 14.23 8.36
N GLN A 229 -14.05 14.23 8.97
CA GLN A 229 -13.00 15.16 8.63
C GLN A 229 -12.48 14.97 7.21
N ILE A 230 -12.24 13.73 6.76
CA ILE A 230 -11.83 13.47 5.36
C ILE A 230 -12.88 13.94 4.36
N ARG A 231 -14.17 13.74 4.64
CA ARG A 231 -15.24 14.27 3.77
C ARG A 231 -15.21 15.80 3.67
N LEU A 232 -14.92 16.51 4.75
CA LEU A 232 -14.77 17.98 4.73
C LEU A 232 -13.52 18.41 3.98
N LEU A 233 -12.37 17.78 4.24
CA LEU A 233 -11.11 18.09 3.59
C LEU A 233 -11.18 17.85 2.07
N ARG A 234 -11.85 16.81 1.61
CA ARG A 234 -12.06 16.55 0.17
C ARG A 234 -12.89 17.61 -0.55
N LYS A 235 -13.73 18.35 0.15
CA LYS A 235 -14.43 19.52 -0.43
C LYS A 235 -13.49 20.70 -0.62
N LYS A 236 -12.44 20.80 0.22
CA LYS A 236 -11.49 21.90 0.24
C LYS A 236 -10.27 21.63 -0.66
N TYR A 237 -9.78 20.38 -0.70
CA TYR A 237 -8.55 19.98 -1.38
C TYR A 237 -8.81 18.93 -2.45
N HIS A 238 -8.31 19.16 -3.67
CA HIS A 238 -8.49 18.23 -4.79
C HIS A 238 -7.37 17.18 -4.95
N ASN A 239 -6.29 17.33 -4.19
CA ASN A 239 -5.12 16.44 -4.23
C ASN A 239 -5.24 15.21 -3.29
N ILE A 240 -6.36 15.04 -2.58
CA ILE A 240 -6.60 13.89 -1.69
C ILE A 240 -7.01 12.67 -2.49
N LEU A 241 -6.17 11.61 -2.44
CA LEU A 241 -6.38 10.34 -3.13
C LEU A 241 -7.31 9.37 -2.38
N THR A 242 -7.44 9.52 -1.05
CA THR A 242 -8.40 8.71 -0.26
C THR A 242 -9.81 8.99 -0.74
N ASP A 243 -10.33 8.11 -1.58
CA ASP A 243 -11.60 8.35 -2.27
C ASP A 243 -12.83 8.11 -1.37
N PRO A 244 -14.03 8.60 -1.74
CA PRO A 244 -15.24 8.46 -0.95
C PRO A 244 -15.62 7.02 -0.63
N ILE A 245 -15.38 6.08 -1.55
CA ILE A 245 -15.67 4.66 -1.30
C ILE A 245 -14.72 4.11 -0.24
N SER A 246 -13.43 4.50 -0.30
CA SER A 246 -12.45 4.15 0.73
C SER A 246 -12.87 4.66 2.10
N VAL A 247 -13.35 5.91 2.19
CA VAL A 247 -13.85 6.49 3.44
C VAL A 247 -15.05 5.70 3.97
N GLU A 248 -15.97 5.32 3.10
CA GLU A 248 -17.15 4.51 3.44
C GLU A 248 -16.73 3.13 4.00
N VAL A 249 -15.81 2.43 3.32
CA VAL A 249 -15.33 1.10 3.76
C VAL A 249 -14.56 1.20 5.08
N VAL A 250 -13.70 2.22 5.25
CA VAL A 250 -13.00 2.43 6.52
C VAL A 250 -13.97 2.70 7.66
N GLN A 251 -15.04 3.48 7.40
CA GLN A 251 -16.04 3.79 8.43
C GLN A 251 -16.86 2.56 8.84
N LYS A 252 -17.21 1.70 7.88
CA LYS A 252 -18.21 0.65 8.06
C LYS A 252 -17.60 -0.76 8.11
N GLY A 253 -16.37 -0.92 7.63
CA GLY A 253 -15.72 -2.21 7.41
C GLY A 253 -16.30 -2.97 6.23
N PHE A 254 -15.56 -3.90 5.64
CA PHE A 254 -16.05 -4.75 4.56
C PHE A 254 -17.23 -5.64 4.99
N GLY A 255 -17.21 -6.14 6.24
CA GLY A 255 -18.26 -7.01 6.80
C GLY A 255 -19.47 -6.29 7.40
N GLY A 256 -19.39 -4.98 7.64
CA GLY A 256 -20.38 -4.21 8.39
C GLY A 256 -21.69 -3.89 7.66
N TYR A 257 -21.81 -4.29 6.39
CA TYR A 257 -22.98 -4.00 5.56
C TYR A 257 -23.50 -5.24 4.85
N PRO A 258 -24.51 -5.94 5.39
CA PRO A 258 -25.17 -7.03 4.69
C PRO A 258 -25.68 -6.64 3.29
N GLN A 259 -26.13 -5.40 3.13
CA GLN A 259 -26.60 -4.84 1.85
C GLN A 259 -25.47 -4.57 0.84
N TYR A 260 -24.22 -4.35 1.27
CA TYR A 260 -23.05 -4.21 0.39
C TYR A 260 -22.33 -5.53 0.14
N LYS A 261 -22.47 -6.52 1.05
CA LYS A 261 -21.96 -7.90 0.82
C LYS A 261 -22.47 -8.48 -0.50
N GLN A 262 -23.62 -8.02 -0.98
CA GLN A 262 -24.22 -8.68 -2.12
C GLN A 262 -23.63 -8.31 -3.47
N ASN A 263 -22.94 -7.16 -3.72
CA ASN A 263 -22.48 -6.92 -5.09
C ASN A 263 -21.45 -5.81 -5.40
N ILE A 264 -21.16 -4.82 -4.52
CA ILE A 264 -20.42 -3.63 -4.96
C ILE A 264 -19.07 -3.44 -4.28
N LEU A 265 -18.97 -3.68 -2.98
CA LEU A 265 -17.79 -3.41 -2.16
C LEU A 265 -17.26 -4.70 -1.49
N ARG A 266 -16.97 -5.72 -2.28
CA ARG A 266 -16.29 -6.91 -1.79
C ARG A 266 -14.79 -6.71 -1.77
N CYS A 267 -14.13 -7.28 -0.77
CA CYS A 267 -12.67 -7.35 -0.74
C CYS A 267 -12.19 -8.32 -1.83
N HIS A 268 -11.37 -7.84 -2.75
CA HIS A 268 -10.74 -8.64 -3.81
C HIS A 268 -9.22 -8.73 -3.64
N VAL A 269 -8.71 -8.47 -2.43
CA VAL A 269 -7.27 -8.44 -2.17
C VAL A 269 -6.57 -9.75 -2.57
N ALA A 270 -7.19 -10.90 -2.27
CA ALA A 270 -6.60 -12.21 -2.61
C ALA A 270 -6.42 -12.44 -4.13
N GLU A 271 -7.26 -11.80 -4.96
CA GLU A 271 -7.16 -11.90 -6.43
C GLU A 271 -6.31 -10.77 -7.02
N ALA A 272 -6.44 -9.56 -6.47
CA ALA A 272 -5.97 -8.35 -7.12
C ALA A 272 -4.58 -7.90 -6.69
N TYR A 273 -4.14 -8.33 -5.50
CA TYR A 273 -2.93 -7.82 -4.88
C TYR A 273 -2.11 -8.95 -4.26
N LEU A 274 -0.82 -8.97 -4.57
CA LEU A 274 0.13 -9.93 -4.01
C LEU A 274 1.09 -9.23 -3.06
N PHE A 275 1.20 -9.72 -1.84
CA PHE A 275 2.22 -9.28 -0.89
C PHE A 275 3.27 -10.37 -0.69
N ILE A 276 4.51 -10.05 -0.97
CA ILE A 276 5.67 -10.93 -0.77
C ILE A 276 6.49 -10.36 0.38
N SER A 277 6.66 -11.16 1.44
CA SER A 277 7.44 -10.77 2.61
C SER A 277 8.95 -10.80 2.33
N HIS A 278 9.72 -10.16 3.20
CA HIS A 278 11.19 -10.03 3.10
C HIS A 278 11.94 -11.36 2.94
N ASP A 279 11.34 -12.46 3.37
CA ASP A 279 11.86 -13.83 3.32
C ASP A 279 11.28 -14.67 2.16
N GLY A 280 10.55 -14.04 1.23
CA GLY A 280 10.03 -14.66 0.01
C GLY A 280 8.72 -15.43 0.18
N PHE A 281 7.98 -15.23 1.26
CA PHE A 281 6.67 -15.86 1.41
C PHE A 281 5.54 -14.96 0.89
N ILE A 282 4.58 -15.58 0.22
CA ILE A 282 3.31 -14.98 -0.16
C ILE A 282 2.19 -15.48 0.74
N SER A 283 1.35 -14.57 1.22
CA SER A 283 0.27 -14.86 2.18
C SER A 283 -1.11 -14.74 1.56
N TYR A 284 -1.98 -15.70 1.81
CA TYR A 284 -3.37 -15.73 1.37
C TYR A 284 -4.32 -15.88 2.55
N PRO A 285 -5.50 -15.20 2.54
CA PRO A 285 -6.01 -14.27 1.53
C PRO A 285 -5.32 -12.91 1.52
N CYS A 286 -4.65 -12.52 2.62
CA CYS A 286 -3.95 -11.25 2.72
C CYS A 286 -2.78 -11.36 3.72
N LYS A 287 -1.94 -10.31 3.78
CA LYS A 287 -0.76 -10.28 4.64
C LYS A 287 -1.08 -10.20 6.14
N ILE A 288 -2.24 -9.65 6.50
CA ILE A 288 -2.59 -9.39 7.92
C ILE A 288 -3.25 -10.62 8.57
N HIS A 289 -4.06 -11.33 7.81
CA HIS A 289 -4.74 -12.54 8.27
C HIS A 289 -4.44 -13.70 7.32
N PRO A 290 -3.21 -14.22 7.33
CA PRO A 290 -2.84 -15.33 6.47
C PRO A 290 -3.46 -16.63 6.97
N ILE A 291 -4.18 -17.34 6.09
CA ILE A 291 -4.60 -18.72 6.30
C ILE A 291 -3.52 -19.66 5.78
N GLU A 292 -2.90 -19.28 4.65
CA GLU A 292 -1.84 -20.00 4.00
C GLU A 292 -0.68 -19.10 3.65
N LYS A 293 0.52 -19.65 3.79
CA LYS A 293 1.78 -19.04 3.34
C LYS A 293 2.51 -19.97 2.40
N PHE A 294 2.93 -19.47 1.26
CA PHE A 294 3.68 -20.23 0.27
C PHE A 294 5.05 -19.61 0.07
N ASN A 295 6.08 -20.44 -0.02
CA ASN A 295 7.42 -19.98 -0.35
C ASN A 295 7.52 -19.74 -1.87
N ALA A 296 7.54 -18.48 -2.28
CA ALA A 296 7.60 -18.05 -3.67
C ALA A 296 9.00 -18.22 -4.29
N LEU A 297 10.03 -18.48 -3.48
CA LEU A 297 11.37 -18.85 -3.97
C LEU A 297 11.48 -20.33 -4.30
N LYS A 298 10.57 -21.16 -3.77
CA LYS A 298 10.56 -22.61 -3.99
C LYS A 298 9.62 -23.03 -5.11
N TYR A 299 8.51 -22.32 -5.28
CA TYR A 299 7.48 -22.63 -6.27
C TYR A 299 7.20 -21.41 -7.13
N PRO A 300 7.06 -21.55 -8.48
CA PRO A 300 6.70 -20.46 -9.37
C PRO A 300 5.41 -19.77 -8.91
N LEU A 301 5.35 -18.43 -9.00
CA LEU A 301 4.17 -17.66 -8.58
C LEU A 301 2.90 -18.06 -9.36
N SER A 302 3.05 -18.42 -10.62
CA SER A 302 1.93 -18.90 -11.44
C SER A 302 1.35 -20.22 -10.89
N THR A 303 2.18 -21.14 -10.40
CA THR A 303 1.76 -22.38 -9.76
C THR A 303 1.03 -22.11 -8.45
N ILE A 304 1.58 -21.23 -7.60
CA ILE A 304 0.94 -20.85 -6.33
C ILE A 304 -0.41 -20.21 -6.59
N TYR A 305 -0.45 -19.15 -7.41
CA TYR A 305 -1.64 -18.33 -7.68
C TYR A 305 -2.77 -19.15 -8.33
N ASN A 306 -2.44 -20.09 -9.20
CA ASN A 306 -3.40 -20.95 -9.88
C ASN A 306 -3.71 -22.25 -9.14
N SER A 307 -3.10 -22.51 -7.98
CA SER A 307 -3.34 -23.72 -7.20
C SER A 307 -4.80 -23.83 -6.77
N HIS A 308 -5.30 -25.06 -6.64
CA HIS A 308 -6.66 -25.32 -6.15
C HIS A 308 -6.88 -24.65 -4.78
N LYS A 309 -5.90 -24.75 -3.87
CA LYS A 309 -5.98 -24.20 -2.52
C LYS A 309 -6.15 -22.67 -2.53
N VAL A 310 -5.37 -21.95 -3.32
CA VAL A 310 -5.48 -20.49 -3.45
C VAL A 310 -6.82 -20.10 -4.09
N ARG A 311 -7.28 -20.84 -5.08
CA ARG A 311 -8.58 -20.57 -5.71
C ARG A 311 -9.75 -20.76 -4.74
N GLU A 312 -9.72 -21.77 -3.87
CA GLU A 312 -10.72 -21.92 -2.81
C GLU A 312 -10.67 -20.76 -1.81
N ILE A 313 -9.48 -20.31 -1.42
CA ILE A 313 -9.33 -19.14 -0.57
C ILE A 313 -9.90 -17.87 -1.26
N MET A 314 -9.65 -17.69 -2.55
CA MET A 314 -10.18 -16.57 -3.33
C MET A 314 -11.72 -16.58 -3.39
N LYS A 315 -12.37 -17.75 -3.46
CA LYS A 315 -13.84 -17.86 -3.44
C LYS A 315 -14.44 -17.40 -2.12
N MET A 316 -13.68 -17.54 -1.03
CA MET A 316 -14.10 -17.22 0.33
C MET A 316 -13.74 -15.80 0.76
N HIS A 317 -13.12 -14.95 -0.12
CA HIS A 317 -12.74 -13.61 0.30
C HIS A 317 -13.93 -12.80 0.81
N ASP A 318 -13.69 -11.94 1.78
CA ASP A 318 -14.63 -11.17 2.62
C ASP A 318 -15.66 -12.01 3.42
N ASN A 319 -15.63 -13.34 3.35
CA ASN A 319 -16.51 -14.22 4.11
C ASN A 319 -15.82 -14.88 5.32
N TYR A 320 -14.55 -14.61 5.55
CA TYR A 320 -13.89 -15.05 6.76
C TYR A 320 -14.29 -14.16 7.95
N ARG A 321 -14.38 -14.76 9.14
CA ARG A 321 -14.73 -14.03 10.38
C ARG A 321 -13.81 -12.85 10.65
N PHE A 322 -12.53 -12.97 10.33
CA PHE A 322 -11.58 -11.86 10.49
C PHE A 322 -11.75 -10.72 9.46
N CYS A 323 -12.55 -10.94 8.41
CA CYS A 323 -12.90 -9.88 7.45
C CYS A 323 -14.00 -8.96 8.01
N ASP A 324 -14.70 -9.39 9.05
CA ASP A 324 -15.69 -8.56 9.71
C ASP A 324 -15.00 -7.32 10.31
N ASN A 325 -15.48 -6.14 9.92
CA ASN A 325 -14.90 -4.84 10.29
C ASN A 325 -13.45 -4.57 9.80
N CYS A 326 -12.93 -5.34 8.84
CA CYS A 326 -11.64 -5.03 8.23
C CYS A 326 -11.68 -3.64 7.55
N ARG A 327 -10.66 -2.82 7.85
CA ARG A 327 -10.53 -1.43 7.37
C ARG A 327 -9.22 -1.17 6.63
N LEU A 328 -8.49 -2.23 6.29
CA LEU A 328 -7.15 -2.14 5.71
C LEU A 328 -7.12 -1.36 4.40
N GLY A 329 -6.41 -0.25 4.38
CA GLY A 329 -6.29 0.63 3.22
C GLY A 329 -5.76 -0.08 1.97
N CYS A 330 -4.80 -1.01 2.13
CA CYS A 330 -4.27 -1.78 1.00
C CYS A 330 -5.32 -2.72 0.37
N ALA A 331 -6.17 -3.35 1.17
CA ALA A 331 -7.26 -4.19 0.69
C ALA A 331 -8.32 -3.36 -0.04
N ILE A 332 -8.62 -2.18 0.49
CA ILE A 332 -9.57 -1.22 -0.11
C ILE A 332 -9.04 -0.72 -1.45
N ALA A 333 -7.83 -0.16 -1.47
CA ALA A 333 -7.21 0.40 -2.66
C ALA A 333 -7.04 -0.63 -3.79
N SER A 334 -6.76 -1.89 -3.46
CA SER A 334 -6.63 -2.96 -4.45
C SER A 334 -7.98 -3.45 -5.00
N SER A 335 -9.04 -3.37 -4.21
CA SER A 335 -10.35 -3.91 -4.59
C SER A 335 -11.18 -2.96 -5.47
N ILE A 336 -11.05 -1.65 -5.25
CA ILE A 336 -11.87 -0.65 -5.93
C ILE A 336 -11.62 -0.60 -7.45
N PRO A 337 -10.38 -0.43 -7.97
CA PRO A 337 -10.14 -0.22 -9.39
C PRO A 337 -10.23 -1.50 -10.23
N THR A 338 -10.43 -2.67 -9.60
CA THR A 338 -10.31 -3.96 -10.26
C THR A 338 -11.63 -4.56 -10.72
N ARG A 339 -12.76 -3.98 -10.28
CA ARG A 339 -14.10 -4.51 -10.56
C ARG A 339 -15.01 -3.48 -11.21
N TRP A 340 -15.62 -3.87 -12.34
CA TRP A 340 -16.50 -3.00 -13.10
C TRP A 340 -17.72 -2.53 -12.30
N LYS A 341 -18.28 -3.38 -11.44
CA LYS A 341 -19.40 -3.02 -10.56
C LYS A 341 -19.04 -1.92 -9.56
N THR A 342 -17.82 -2.00 -9.00
CA THR A 342 -17.29 -0.98 -8.08
C THR A 342 -17.01 0.33 -8.80
N LEU A 343 -16.43 0.26 -10.01
CA LEU A 343 -16.21 1.44 -10.85
C LEU A 343 -17.52 2.07 -11.30
N TYR A 344 -18.51 1.27 -11.68
CA TYR A 344 -19.85 1.74 -12.01
C TYR A 344 -20.49 2.46 -10.82
N ALA A 345 -20.45 1.86 -9.63
CA ALA A 345 -20.98 2.50 -8.42
C ALA A 345 -20.28 3.83 -8.12
N LYS A 346 -18.97 3.89 -8.31
CA LYS A 346 -18.15 5.09 -8.09
C LYS A 346 -18.48 6.21 -9.08
N TYR A 347 -18.49 5.91 -10.38
CA TYR A 347 -18.54 6.92 -11.42
C TYR A 347 -19.93 7.20 -11.99
N VAL A 348 -20.85 6.25 -11.89
CA VAL A 348 -22.19 6.39 -12.46
C VAL A 348 -23.23 6.61 -11.37
N LYS A 349 -23.33 5.69 -10.41
CA LYS A 349 -24.32 5.80 -9.34
C LYS A 349 -24.04 6.98 -8.41
N GLY A 350 -22.76 7.17 -8.03
CA GLY A 350 -22.34 8.32 -7.23
C GLY A 350 -22.57 9.67 -7.92
N PHE A 351 -22.48 9.70 -9.25
CA PHE A 351 -22.78 10.87 -10.06
C PHE A 351 -24.30 11.14 -10.12
N ILE A 352 -25.12 10.07 -10.20
CA ILE A 352 -26.58 10.18 -10.27
C ILE A 352 -27.19 10.56 -8.92
N ASP A 353 -26.71 9.96 -7.84
CA ASP A 353 -27.26 10.20 -6.48
C ASP A 353 -26.75 11.51 -5.84
N GLY A 354 -25.92 12.29 -6.54
CA GLY A 354 -25.40 13.61 -6.07
C GLY A 354 -24.54 13.57 -4.80
N GLY A 355 -24.19 12.37 -4.33
CA GLY A 355 -23.57 12.14 -3.02
C GLY A 355 -22.05 12.00 -3.01
N LEU A 356 -21.36 12.07 -4.16
CA LEU A 356 -19.93 11.80 -4.30
C LEU A 356 -19.16 12.89 -5.05
N ARG A 357 -19.61 14.15 -4.94
CA ARG A 357 -18.79 15.31 -5.37
C ARG A 357 -17.81 15.72 -4.30
#